data_2947742e7cbaaa359f9302448ce6998d
#
_entry.id   2947742e7cbaaa359f9302448ce6998d
#
_cell.length_a   1.000
_cell.length_b   1.000
_cell.length_c   1.000
_cell.angle_alpha   90.00
_cell.angle_beta   90.00
_cell.angle_gamma   90.00
#
_symmetry.space_group_name_H-M   'P 1'
#
loop_
_entity.id
_entity.type
_entity.pdbx_description
1 polymer ?
#
loop_
_entity_poly.entity_id
_entity_poly.type
_entity_poly.pdbx_seq_one_letter_code
_entity_poly.pdbx_strand_id
1 'polypeptide(L)'
;MTPHGIGYSTGGSLVKIAWLSSRVLGTDLCSTTQIQLANGLVAKGHTVELYSPGTSVGNAFTHHPIERSNRRGFQARSVVKKLHEHIDKINTSDIVLIDWSIFVIADKINPPVILMDRGPPADSGILAXLQWGPWRKAWSKSIRGTTVSPAHRQFVVNHSQTSEESIHVIPAGVDLELFQPTKKXGPIKLAYHGRVDVHRGVMSLPMVLAGLQSQGIDATLHIHGTGDAIGRLRNIGMEGLEVTDAIPHEGLAAKLSTYDVGFLPMPEHKVWNLASPLKRSEYLGSGMVVCGIDHAGHQXEGSGDWLQLFSQTEFITSTVDWIKSLDRXALENLQNESRKYAEENLSWSHSVDALESMIRS
;
A
#
# COMPACT_ATOMS: atom_id res chain seq x y z
N MET A 1 2.39 48.80 -14.04
CA MET A 1 3.19 47.98 -13.09
C MET A 1 2.64 46.56 -13.12
N THR A 2 3.28 45.68 -13.84
CA THR A 2 2.89 44.27 -13.96
C THR A 2 3.58 43.48 -12.83
N PRO A 3 2.85 42.64 -12.10
CA PRO A 3 3.49 41.83 -11.06
C PRO A 3 4.36 40.75 -11.69
N HIS A 4 5.59 40.69 -11.27
CA HIS A 4 6.52 39.64 -11.66
C HIS A 4 6.08 38.32 -11.04
N GLY A 5 5.70 37.37 -11.89
CA GLY A 5 5.47 35.99 -11.48
C GLY A 5 6.79 35.37 -11.04
N ILE A 6 6.82 34.90 -9.81
CA ILE A 6 7.96 34.13 -9.31
C ILE A 6 7.87 32.74 -9.94
N GLY A 7 8.64 32.53 -10.98
CA GLY A 7 8.77 31.21 -11.59
C GLY A 7 9.65 30.33 -10.70
N TYR A 8 9.04 29.30 -10.13
CA TYR A 8 9.81 28.25 -9.47
C TYR A 8 10.47 27.39 -10.54
N SER A 9 11.74 27.66 -10.79
CA SER A 9 12.55 26.77 -11.62
C SER A 9 12.91 25.54 -10.81
N THR A 10 12.16 24.49 -11.00
CA THR A 10 12.59 23.17 -10.51
C THR A 10 13.58 22.63 -11.53
N GLY A 11 14.85 22.95 -11.33
CA GLY A 11 15.93 22.66 -12.27
C GLY A 11 16.38 21.21 -12.22
N GLY A 12 15.60 20.31 -12.77
CA GLY A 12 16.04 18.94 -13.02
C GLY A 12 15.61 18.50 -14.40
N SER A 13 16.52 17.85 -15.15
CA SER A 13 16.20 17.36 -16.49
C SER A 13 15.11 16.28 -16.45
N LEU A 14 14.22 16.29 -17.44
CA LEU A 14 13.20 15.25 -17.60
C LEU A 14 13.89 13.94 -18.02
N VAL A 15 13.38 12.82 -17.53
CA VAL A 15 13.95 11.50 -17.82
C VAL A 15 12.94 10.58 -18.47
N LYS A 16 13.46 9.70 -19.31
CA LYS A 16 12.69 8.61 -19.90
C LYS A 16 12.91 7.36 -19.04
N ILE A 17 11.84 6.84 -18.47
CA ILE A 17 11.86 5.74 -17.51
C ILE A 17 11.20 4.50 -18.13
N ALA A 18 11.91 3.37 -18.11
CA ALA A 18 11.29 2.07 -18.36
C ALA A 18 11.06 1.40 -17.01
N TRP A 19 9.83 0.91 -16.78
CA TRP A 19 9.48 0.23 -15.54
C TRP A 19 9.09 -1.20 -15.88
N LEU A 20 9.87 -2.16 -15.41
CA LEU A 20 9.68 -3.59 -15.69
C LEU A 20 9.12 -4.28 -14.47
N SER A 21 7.97 -4.96 -14.63
CA SER A 21 7.31 -5.61 -13.50
C SER A 21 6.71 -6.94 -13.91
N SER A 22 6.76 -7.91 -13.01
CA SER A 22 6.07 -9.19 -13.19
C SER A 22 4.65 -9.17 -12.62
N ARG A 23 4.25 -8.08 -11.99
CA ARG A 23 2.93 -7.97 -11.36
C ARG A 23 1.87 -7.64 -12.39
N VAL A 24 0.69 -8.26 -12.22
CA VAL A 24 -0.42 -8.07 -13.17
C VAL A 24 -1.10 -6.75 -12.89
N LEU A 25 -0.98 -5.83 -13.83
CA LEU A 25 -1.57 -4.50 -13.71
C LEU A 25 -3.09 -4.62 -13.69
N GLY A 26 -3.72 -3.98 -12.72
CA GLY A 26 -5.17 -3.98 -12.57
C GLY A 26 -5.71 -5.03 -11.59
N THR A 27 -4.95 -6.07 -11.28
CA THR A 27 -5.45 -7.15 -10.41
C THR A 27 -4.58 -7.43 -9.19
N ASP A 28 -3.27 -7.29 -9.30
CA ASP A 28 -2.39 -7.57 -8.15
C ASP A 28 -2.50 -6.47 -7.09
N LEU A 29 -2.24 -6.83 -5.84
CA LEU A 29 -2.39 -5.94 -4.69
C LEU A 29 -1.57 -4.65 -4.80
N CYS A 30 -0.43 -4.70 -5.48
CA CYS A 30 0.42 -3.53 -5.66
C CYS A 30 0.04 -2.67 -6.86
N SER A 31 -1.00 -3.05 -7.58
CA SER A 31 -1.35 -2.38 -8.83
C SER A 31 -1.68 -0.90 -8.63
N THR A 32 -2.46 -0.58 -7.58
CA THR A 32 -2.81 0.82 -7.28
C THR A 32 -1.56 1.66 -7.06
N THR A 33 -0.62 1.18 -6.26
CA THR A 33 0.63 1.90 -5.99
C THR A 33 1.42 2.13 -7.28
N GLN A 34 1.56 1.09 -8.10
CA GLN A 34 2.32 1.18 -9.34
C GLN A 34 1.68 2.19 -10.30
N ILE A 35 0.36 2.14 -10.45
CA ILE A 35 -0.37 3.06 -11.33
C ILE A 35 -0.23 4.50 -10.83
N GLN A 36 -0.42 4.74 -9.54
CA GLN A 36 -0.35 6.09 -8.97
C GLN A 36 1.05 6.68 -9.10
N LEU A 37 2.09 5.89 -8.82
CA LEU A 37 3.47 6.36 -8.96
C LEU A 37 3.81 6.66 -10.42
N ALA A 38 3.43 5.77 -11.34
CA ALA A 38 3.73 5.97 -12.76
C ALA A 38 3.00 7.20 -13.31
N ASN A 39 1.71 7.35 -13.01
CA ASN A 39 0.95 8.53 -13.44
C ASN A 39 1.53 9.81 -12.83
N GLY A 40 1.96 9.76 -11.58
CA GLY A 40 2.55 10.92 -10.91
C GLY A 40 3.86 11.36 -11.54
N LEU A 41 4.70 10.41 -11.94
CA LEU A 41 5.94 10.74 -12.65
C LEU A 41 5.64 11.39 -14.00
N VAL A 42 4.62 10.89 -14.72
CA VAL A 42 4.21 11.52 -15.99
C VAL A 42 3.68 12.93 -15.73
N ALA A 43 2.92 13.15 -14.68
CA ALA A 43 2.39 14.48 -14.32
C ALA A 43 3.52 15.47 -14.03
N LYS A 44 4.70 14.98 -13.61
CA LYS A 44 5.88 15.81 -13.40
C LYS A 44 6.69 16.05 -14.69
N GLY A 45 6.24 15.50 -15.81
CA GLY A 45 6.84 15.71 -17.13
C GLY A 45 7.73 14.59 -17.62
N HIS A 46 7.98 13.55 -16.80
CA HIS A 46 8.79 12.42 -17.22
C HIS A 46 8.02 11.53 -18.19
N THR A 47 8.74 10.78 -19.00
CA THR A 47 8.17 9.73 -19.85
C THR A 47 8.27 8.40 -19.11
N VAL A 48 7.16 7.70 -18.97
CA VAL A 48 7.15 6.39 -18.30
C VAL A 48 6.57 5.35 -19.25
N GLU A 49 7.35 4.32 -19.52
CA GLU A 49 6.91 3.15 -20.28
C GLU A 49 6.93 1.95 -19.34
N LEU A 50 5.74 1.42 -19.02
CA LEU A 50 5.56 0.32 -18.08
C LEU A 50 5.39 -0.99 -18.85
N TYR A 51 6.29 -1.93 -18.59
CA TYR A 51 6.27 -3.27 -19.19
C TYR A 51 5.81 -4.25 -18.12
N SER A 52 4.59 -4.72 -18.21
CA SER A 52 4.02 -5.62 -17.19
C SER A 52 2.86 -6.43 -17.77
N PRO A 53 2.52 -7.57 -17.13
CA PRO A 53 1.28 -8.25 -17.47
C PRO A 53 0.06 -7.40 -17.13
N GLY A 54 -1.09 -7.76 -17.69
CA GLY A 54 -2.35 -7.10 -17.40
C GLY A 54 -2.71 -6.04 -18.41
N THR A 55 -3.68 -5.23 -18.06
CA THR A 55 -4.21 -4.18 -18.95
C THR A 55 -4.23 -2.83 -18.25
N SER A 56 -4.14 -1.78 -19.05
CA SER A 56 -4.18 -0.41 -18.56
C SER A 56 -5.14 0.41 -19.43
N VAL A 57 -6.05 1.12 -18.79
CA VAL A 57 -6.99 2.00 -19.49
C VAL A 57 -7.00 3.36 -18.79
N GLY A 58 -6.90 4.42 -19.57
CA GLY A 58 -7.03 5.79 -19.05
C GLY A 58 -5.85 6.28 -18.24
N ASN A 59 -4.69 5.62 -18.34
CA ASN A 59 -3.48 6.04 -17.61
C ASN A 59 -2.60 6.91 -18.48
N ALA A 60 -1.82 7.79 -17.83
CA ALA A 60 -0.96 8.75 -18.53
C ALA A 60 0.33 8.10 -19.05
N PHE A 61 0.78 7.02 -18.42
CA PHE A 61 1.97 6.31 -18.87
C PHE A 61 1.65 5.39 -20.05
N THR A 62 2.66 5.03 -20.83
CA THR A 62 2.52 4.05 -21.91
C THR A 62 2.65 2.64 -21.32
N HIS A 63 1.68 1.77 -21.57
CA HIS A 63 1.72 0.39 -21.10
C HIS A 63 2.05 -0.57 -22.26
N HIS A 64 3.03 -1.42 -22.04
CA HIS A 64 3.41 -2.50 -22.94
C HIS A 64 3.04 -3.82 -22.27
N PRO A 65 1.88 -4.42 -22.63
CA PRO A 65 1.45 -5.67 -22.00
C PRO A 65 2.43 -6.81 -22.27
N ILE A 66 2.80 -7.53 -21.23
CA ILE A 66 3.73 -8.66 -21.32
C ILE A 66 2.98 -9.94 -20.93
N GLU A 67 3.03 -10.94 -21.76
CA GLU A 67 2.39 -12.22 -21.45
C GLU A 67 3.08 -12.87 -20.24
N ARG A 68 2.27 -13.38 -19.31
CA ARG A 68 2.75 -14.06 -18.11
C ARG A 68 2.05 -15.41 -17.96
N SER A 69 2.84 -16.45 -17.70
CA SER A 69 2.32 -17.79 -17.40
C SER A 69 1.54 -17.76 -16.08
N ASN A 70 0.45 -18.48 -16.01
CA ASN A 70 -0.29 -18.69 -14.77
C ASN A 70 0.26 -19.84 -13.93
N ARG A 71 1.20 -20.61 -14.48
CA ARG A 71 1.76 -21.78 -13.80
C ARG A 71 2.67 -21.34 -12.66
N ARG A 72 2.38 -21.83 -11.45
CA ARG A 72 3.12 -21.50 -10.25
C ARG A 72 4.62 -21.80 -10.44
N GLY A 73 5.47 -20.83 -10.07
CA GLY A 73 6.92 -20.92 -10.19
C GLY A 73 7.48 -20.53 -11.55
N PHE A 74 6.63 -20.31 -12.54
CA PHE A 74 7.05 -19.92 -13.88
C PHE A 74 6.66 -18.51 -14.28
N GLN A 75 5.93 -17.81 -13.41
CA GLN A 75 5.41 -16.47 -13.73
C GLN A 75 6.54 -15.50 -14.10
N ALA A 76 7.52 -15.32 -13.20
CA ALA A 76 8.61 -14.37 -13.42
C ALA A 76 9.45 -14.77 -14.64
N ARG A 77 9.75 -16.06 -14.76
CA ARG A 77 10.56 -16.58 -15.88
C ARG A 77 9.91 -16.29 -17.23
N SER A 78 8.59 -16.46 -17.33
CA SER A 78 7.86 -16.17 -18.56
C SER A 78 7.89 -14.68 -18.92
N VAL A 79 7.80 -13.82 -17.91
CA VAL A 79 7.90 -12.36 -18.13
C VAL A 79 9.30 -11.99 -18.63
N VAL A 80 10.36 -12.54 -18.01
CA VAL A 80 11.74 -12.30 -18.45
C VAL A 80 11.90 -12.71 -19.94
N LYS A 81 11.39 -13.89 -20.30
CA LYS A 81 11.46 -14.36 -21.68
C LYS A 81 10.85 -13.37 -22.66
N LYS A 82 9.68 -12.84 -22.33
CA LYS A 82 8.99 -11.86 -23.20
C LYS A 82 9.67 -10.49 -23.19
N LEU A 83 10.24 -10.07 -22.06
CA LEU A 83 10.96 -8.80 -21.99
C LEU A 83 12.16 -8.76 -22.92
N HIS A 84 12.79 -9.91 -23.22
CA HIS A 84 13.89 -9.95 -24.18
C HIS A 84 13.49 -9.40 -25.54
N GLU A 85 12.22 -9.52 -25.92
CA GLU A 85 11.73 -8.98 -27.21
C GLU A 85 11.70 -7.45 -27.22
N HIS A 86 11.76 -6.80 -26.06
CA HIS A 86 11.68 -5.35 -25.91
C HIS A 86 13.02 -4.72 -25.48
N ILE A 87 14.11 -5.51 -25.41
CA ILE A 87 15.39 -5.05 -24.85
C ILE A 87 15.92 -3.80 -25.57
N ASP A 88 15.86 -3.77 -26.90
CA ASP A 88 16.38 -2.63 -27.64
C ASP A 88 15.63 -1.34 -27.28
N LYS A 89 14.31 -1.43 -27.12
CA LYS A 89 13.51 -0.27 -26.75
C LYS A 89 13.77 0.14 -25.29
N ILE A 90 13.85 -0.85 -24.39
CA ILE A 90 14.16 -0.58 -22.98
C ILE A 90 15.50 0.14 -22.86
N ASN A 91 16.49 -0.25 -23.66
CA ASN A 91 17.83 0.34 -23.62
C ASN A 91 17.88 1.77 -24.16
N THR A 92 16.79 2.28 -24.75
CA THR A 92 16.72 3.72 -25.11
C THR A 92 16.31 4.60 -23.92
N SER A 93 15.99 4.00 -22.79
CA SER A 93 15.57 4.75 -21.59
C SER A 93 16.78 5.35 -20.88
N ASP A 94 16.53 6.39 -20.09
CA ASP A 94 17.57 7.00 -19.25
C ASP A 94 17.81 6.20 -17.97
N ILE A 95 16.74 5.55 -17.45
CA ILE A 95 16.81 4.76 -16.23
C ILE A 95 15.76 3.65 -16.29
N VAL A 96 16.03 2.54 -15.59
CA VAL A 96 15.13 1.39 -15.56
C VAL A 96 14.76 1.07 -14.10
N LEU A 97 13.46 0.99 -13.83
CA LEU A 97 12.91 0.52 -12.54
C LEU A 97 12.53 -0.96 -12.74
N ILE A 98 12.84 -1.82 -11.78
CA ILE A 98 12.63 -3.26 -11.96
C ILE A 98 12.30 -3.98 -10.64
N ASP A 99 11.42 -4.97 -10.72
CA ASP A 99 11.12 -5.88 -9.60
C ASP A 99 12.27 -6.89 -9.41
N TRP A 100 12.56 -7.29 -8.16
CA TRP A 100 13.62 -8.26 -7.90
C TRP A 100 13.35 -9.62 -8.55
N SER A 101 12.07 -10.01 -8.69
CA SER A 101 11.72 -11.34 -9.22
C SER A 101 12.12 -11.53 -10.69
N ILE A 102 12.31 -10.44 -11.42
CA ILE A 102 12.72 -10.49 -12.83
C ILE A 102 14.08 -9.83 -13.05
N PHE A 103 14.85 -9.62 -11.98
CA PHE A 103 16.11 -8.87 -12.04
C PHE A 103 17.16 -9.54 -12.93
N VAL A 104 17.03 -10.83 -13.20
CA VAL A 104 17.98 -11.54 -14.07
C VAL A 104 18.13 -10.85 -15.43
N ILE A 105 17.11 -10.14 -15.93
CA ILE A 105 17.20 -9.45 -17.20
C ILE A 105 18.16 -8.23 -17.16
N ALA A 106 18.52 -7.76 -15.96
CA ALA A 106 19.38 -6.59 -15.80
C ALA A 106 20.74 -6.75 -16.48
N ASP A 107 21.21 -7.99 -16.66
CA ASP A 107 22.47 -8.26 -17.37
C ASP A 107 22.42 -7.81 -18.85
N LYS A 108 21.23 -7.56 -19.41
CA LYS A 108 21.01 -7.11 -20.78
C LYS A 108 20.61 -5.64 -20.87
N ILE A 109 20.57 -4.95 -19.73
CA ILE A 109 20.07 -3.58 -19.62
C ILE A 109 21.27 -2.62 -19.49
N ASN A 110 21.33 -1.64 -20.36
CA ASN A 110 22.44 -0.67 -20.37
C ASN A 110 22.25 0.51 -19.44
N PRO A 111 21.01 1.10 -19.33
CA PRO A 111 20.83 2.21 -18.40
C PRO A 111 20.99 1.80 -16.93
N PRO A 112 21.21 2.75 -16.02
CA PRO A 112 21.21 2.46 -14.60
C PRO A 112 19.89 1.80 -14.17
N VAL A 113 20.00 0.83 -13.25
CA VAL A 113 18.86 0.03 -12.79
C VAL A 113 18.59 0.34 -11.32
N ILE A 114 17.35 0.70 -11.02
CA ILE A 114 16.85 0.94 -9.66
C ILE A 114 15.87 -0.17 -9.29
N LEU A 115 16.06 -0.76 -8.11
CA LEU A 115 15.21 -1.85 -7.65
C LEU A 115 13.94 -1.31 -7.00
N MET A 116 12.78 -1.81 -7.43
CA MET A 116 11.48 -1.49 -6.83
C MET A 116 11.07 -2.69 -5.97
N ASP A 117 11.51 -2.72 -4.71
CA ASP A 117 11.25 -3.85 -3.82
C ASP A 117 9.95 -3.60 -3.03
N ARG A 118 8.95 -4.46 -3.27
CA ARG A 118 7.65 -4.39 -2.60
C ARG A 118 7.57 -5.36 -1.42
N GLY A 119 8.64 -6.09 -1.16
CA GLY A 119 8.74 -7.04 -0.06
C GLY A 119 9.71 -8.16 -0.40
N PRO A 120 10.36 -8.73 0.62
CA PRO A 120 11.25 -9.87 0.40
C PRO A 120 10.47 -11.11 0.01
N PRO A 121 11.16 -12.20 -0.34
CA PRO A 121 10.47 -13.45 -0.68
C PRO A 121 9.49 -13.88 0.41
N ALA A 122 8.23 -14.08 0.01
CA ALA A 122 7.13 -14.41 0.92
C ALA A 122 6.73 -15.87 0.88
N ASP A 123 7.23 -16.62 -0.09
CA ASP A 123 6.93 -18.04 -0.21
C ASP A 123 7.54 -18.84 0.96
N SER A 124 7.00 -20.03 1.18
CA SER A 124 7.49 -20.94 2.21
C SER A 124 8.17 -22.15 1.59
N GLY A 125 8.95 -22.85 2.39
CA GLY A 125 9.59 -24.09 1.99
C GLY A 125 10.73 -23.89 1.00
N ILE A 126 10.88 -24.84 0.10
CA ILE A 126 11.98 -24.87 -0.87
C ILE A 126 11.95 -23.65 -1.81
N LEU A 127 10.77 -23.19 -2.19
CA LEU A 127 10.64 -22.01 -3.06
C LEU A 127 11.24 -20.77 -2.40
N ALA A 128 11.06 -20.64 -1.13
CA ALA A 128 11.68 -19.54 -0.39
C ALA A 128 13.22 -19.60 -0.39
N UNK A 129 13.52 -20.57 -0.21
CA UNK A 129 14.89 -20.81 -0.20
C UNK A 129 15.58 -20.41 -1.43
N LEU A 130 14.96 -20.72 -2.48
CA LEU A 130 15.50 -20.44 -3.80
C LEU A 130 15.43 -18.96 -4.17
N GLN A 131 14.52 -18.22 -3.59
CA GLN A 131 14.30 -16.81 -3.94
C GLN A 131 15.23 -15.84 -3.21
N TRP A 132 15.79 -16.23 -2.07
CA TRP A 132 16.63 -15.32 -1.28
C TRP A 132 17.91 -14.90 -2.00
N GLY A 133 18.53 -15.84 -2.73
CA GLY A 133 19.72 -15.53 -3.54
C GLY A 133 19.42 -14.46 -4.61
N PRO A 134 18.42 -14.66 -5.46
CA PRO A 134 18.00 -13.64 -6.42
C PRO A 134 17.64 -12.29 -5.78
N TRP A 135 16.94 -12.28 -4.64
CA TRP A 135 16.61 -11.05 -3.94
C TRP A 135 17.87 -10.29 -3.49
N ARG A 136 18.79 -11.00 -2.85
CA ARG A 136 20.07 -10.40 -2.43
C ARG A 136 20.88 -9.88 -3.63
N LYS A 137 20.91 -10.66 -4.71
CA LYS A 137 21.63 -10.28 -5.93
C LYS A 137 21.04 -8.99 -6.51
N ALA A 138 19.71 -8.89 -6.53
CA ALA A 138 19.04 -7.69 -7.03
C ALA A 138 19.46 -6.45 -6.24
N TRP A 139 19.48 -6.54 -4.91
CA TRP A 139 19.91 -5.42 -4.07
C TRP A 139 21.39 -5.09 -4.29
N SER A 140 22.26 -6.10 -4.40
CA SER A 140 23.71 -5.87 -4.53
C SER A 140 24.10 -5.26 -5.88
N LYS A 141 23.29 -5.46 -6.91
CA LYS A 141 23.62 -5.01 -8.27
C LYS A 141 22.86 -3.76 -8.71
N SER A 142 21.84 -3.35 -7.97
CA SER A 142 21.12 -2.11 -8.27
C SER A 142 21.92 -0.92 -7.73
N ILE A 143 21.85 0.20 -8.45
CA ILE A 143 22.53 1.42 -7.98
C ILE A 143 21.89 1.95 -6.69
N ARG A 144 20.58 1.73 -6.54
CA ARG A 144 19.79 2.00 -5.35
C ARG A 144 18.44 1.30 -5.48
N GLY A 145 17.63 1.39 -4.45
CA GLY A 145 16.31 0.75 -4.52
C GLY A 145 15.32 1.34 -3.53
N THR A 146 14.06 0.93 -3.68
CA THR A 146 12.97 1.37 -2.82
C THR A 146 12.48 0.26 -1.91
N THR A 147 11.99 0.65 -0.76
CA THR A 147 11.24 -0.19 0.17
C THR A 147 9.93 0.51 0.50
N VAL A 148 9.00 -0.21 1.14
CA VAL A 148 7.66 0.32 1.38
C VAL A 148 7.46 0.89 2.79
N SER A 149 8.41 0.63 3.70
CA SER A 149 8.28 1.09 5.08
C SER A 149 9.66 1.17 5.74
N PRO A 150 9.78 1.90 6.86
CA PRO A 150 11.04 1.91 7.61
C PRO A 150 11.47 0.52 8.08
N ALA A 151 10.52 -0.33 8.49
CA ALA A 151 10.84 -1.70 8.89
C ALA A 151 11.39 -2.51 7.71
N HIS A 152 10.81 -2.33 6.51
CA HIS A 152 11.30 -3.00 5.30
C HIS A 152 12.74 -2.53 4.97
N ARG A 153 12.99 -1.23 5.08
CA ARG A 153 14.33 -0.67 4.87
C ARG A 153 15.34 -1.32 5.81
N GLN A 154 15.03 -1.40 7.10
CA GLN A 154 15.92 -2.02 8.08
C GLN A 154 16.13 -3.50 7.77
N PHE A 155 15.08 -4.19 7.32
CA PHE A 155 15.18 -5.60 6.92
C PHE A 155 16.18 -5.76 5.77
N VAL A 156 16.14 -4.89 4.77
CA VAL A 156 17.08 -4.93 3.65
C VAL A 156 18.51 -4.71 4.15
N VAL A 157 18.74 -3.71 5.01
CA VAL A 157 20.05 -3.46 5.60
C VAL A 157 20.57 -4.73 6.27
N ASN A 158 19.74 -5.39 7.05
CA ASN A 158 20.13 -6.54 7.86
C ASN A 158 20.40 -7.81 7.02
N HIS A 159 19.79 -7.93 5.84
CA HIS A 159 19.79 -9.21 5.10
C HIS A 159 20.43 -9.15 3.71
N SER A 160 20.77 -7.97 3.20
CA SER A 160 21.29 -7.85 1.84
C SER A 160 22.69 -7.26 1.73
N GLN A 161 23.25 -6.74 2.83
CA GLN A 161 24.52 -6.01 2.84
C GLN A 161 24.51 -4.74 1.98
N THR A 162 23.33 -4.22 1.64
CA THR A 162 23.18 -2.95 0.92
C THR A 162 23.33 -1.79 1.91
N SER A 163 24.05 -0.75 1.51
CA SER A 163 24.23 0.42 2.38
C SER A 163 22.92 1.17 2.57
N GLU A 164 22.72 1.69 3.77
CA GLU A 164 21.48 2.36 4.14
C GLU A 164 21.14 3.53 3.21
N GLU A 165 22.16 4.26 2.74
CA GLU A 165 21.98 5.43 1.88
C GLU A 165 21.40 5.08 0.52
N SER A 166 21.54 3.81 0.09
CA SER A 166 21.03 3.35 -1.20
C SER A 166 19.58 2.88 -1.13
N ILE A 167 18.97 2.90 0.06
CA ILE A 167 17.63 2.34 0.28
C ILE A 167 16.66 3.47 0.66
N HIS A 168 15.62 3.64 -0.15
CA HIS A 168 14.66 4.76 -0.01
C HIS A 168 13.27 4.22 0.28
N VAL A 169 12.57 4.84 1.23
CA VAL A 169 11.21 4.41 1.60
C VAL A 169 10.19 5.15 0.75
N ILE A 170 9.37 4.41 0.03
CA ILE A 170 8.24 4.96 -0.75
C ILE A 170 6.97 4.29 -0.22
N PRO A 171 6.28 4.94 0.73
CA PRO A 171 5.12 4.31 1.37
C PRO A 171 3.87 4.34 0.48
N ALA A 172 2.89 3.55 0.86
CA ALA A 172 1.57 3.59 0.23
C ALA A 172 0.90 4.94 0.51
N GLY A 173 0.37 5.55 -0.54
CA GLY A 173 -0.34 6.83 -0.43
C GLY A 173 -1.85 6.68 -0.46
N VAL A 174 -2.52 7.81 -0.54
CA VAL A 174 -3.96 7.86 -0.72
C VAL A 174 -4.32 9.04 -1.63
N ASP A 175 -5.36 8.86 -2.45
CA ASP A 175 -5.93 9.92 -3.28
C ASP A 175 -6.82 10.78 -2.39
N LEU A 176 -6.31 11.92 -1.95
CA LEU A 176 -6.99 12.80 -1.00
C LEU A 176 -8.14 13.60 -1.65
N GLU A 177 -8.23 13.62 -2.97
CA GLU A 177 -9.40 14.20 -3.64
C GLU A 177 -10.56 13.22 -3.66
N LEU A 178 -10.24 11.94 -3.80
CA LEU A 178 -11.26 10.88 -3.80
C LEU A 178 -11.69 10.52 -2.37
N PHE A 179 -10.72 10.28 -1.48
CA PHE A 179 -10.98 9.90 -0.09
C PHE A 179 -11.07 11.18 0.75
N GLN A 180 -12.29 11.58 1.09
CA GLN A 180 -12.53 12.79 1.87
C GLN A 180 -13.51 12.50 3.00
N PRO A 181 -13.31 13.11 4.19
CA PRO A 181 -14.26 12.93 5.28
C PRO A 181 -15.57 13.66 5.00
N THR A 182 -16.66 13.14 5.56
CA THR A 182 -17.92 13.83 5.65
C THR A 182 -18.31 13.95 7.12
N LYS A 183 -19.29 14.79 7.45
CA LYS A 183 -19.80 14.90 8.82
C LYS A 183 -20.41 13.54 9.20
N LYS A 184 -19.98 13.05 10.34
CA LYS A 184 -20.43 11.73 10.80
C LYS A 184 -21.46 11.86 11.91
N UNK A 185 -22.36 11.04 11.87
CA UNK A 185 -23.43 11.14 12.80
C UNK A 185 -24.04 9.80 13.06
N GLY A 186 -24.76 9.66 14.08
CA GLY A 186 -25.47 8.42 14.41
C GLY A 186 -24.63 7.46 15.20
N PRO A 187 -24.92 6.18 15.08
CA PRO A 187 -24.12 5.14 15.74
C PRO A 187 -22.65 5.24 15.36
N ILE A 188 -21.76 4.73 16.22
CA ILE A 188 -20.34 4.62 15.86
C ILE A 188 -20.19 3.54 14.79
N LYS A 189 -19.64 3.91 13.64
CA LYS A 189 -19.51 3.01 12.51
C LYS A 189 -18.07 2.50 12.38
N LEU A 190 -17.92 1.22 12.61
CA LEU A 190 -16.65 0.50 12.52
C LEU A 190 -16.52 -0.11 11.13
N ALA A 191 -15.33 -0.20 10.58
CA ALA A 191 -15.15 -0.71 9.22
C ALA A 191 -13.86 -1.49 9.00
N TYR A 192 -13.94 -2.43 8.08
CA TYR A 192 -12.78 -3.12 7.52
C TYR A 192 -13.03 -3.36 6.04
N HIS A 193 -12.02 -3.16 5.19
CA HIS A 193 -12.14 -3.54 3.78
C HIS A 193 -10.88 -4.24 3.30
N GLY A 194 -11.03 -5.06 2.27
CA GLY A 194 -9.93 -5.74 1.61
C GLY A 194 -10.10 -7.25 1.63
N ARG A 195 -8.98 -7.97 1.78
CA ARG A 195 -9.05 -9.44 1.87
C ARG A 195 -9.65 -9.83 3.22
N VAL A 196 -10.69 -10.65 3.16
CA VAL A 196 -11.47 -11.08 4.33
C VAL A 196 -11.16 -12.57 4.56
N ASP A 197 -9.94 -12.83 5.00
CA ASP A 197 -9.46 -14.19 5.26
C ASP A 197 -9.28 -14.41 6.75
N VAL A 198 -9.55 -15.64 7.22
CA VAL A 198 -9.43 -15.99 8.65
C VAL A 198 -8.04 -15.65 9.17
N HIS A 199 -6.99 -15.96 8.42
CA HIS A 199 -5.61 -15.73 8.89
C HIS A 199 -5.26 -14.23 8.99
N ARG A 200 -6.10 -13.35 8.46
CA ARG A 200 -5.90 -11.90 8.58
C ARG A 200 -6.54 -11.30 9.83
N GLY A 201 -7.08 -12.13 10.70
CA GLY A 201 -7.60 -11.68 12.00
C GLY A 201 -9.00 -11.09 11.96
N VAL A 202 -9.70 -11.19 10.83
CA VAL A 202 -11.01 -10.53 10.67
C VAL A 202 -12.08 -11.08 11.60
N MET A 203 -11.92 -12.32 12.11
CA MET A 203 -12.90 -12.91 13.01
C MET A 203 -12.93 -12.23 14.40
N SER A 204 -11.91 -11.44 14.74
CA SER A 204 -11.93 -10.65 15.97
C SER A 204 -12.89 -9.45 15.90
N LEU A 205 -13.23 -8.99 14.71
CA LEU A 205 -13.97 -7.74 14.56
C LEU A 205 -15.42 -7.83 15.06
N PRO A 206 -16.18 -8.90 14.76
CA PRO A 206 -17.50 -9.03 15.39
C PRO A 206 -17.43 -9.08 16.93
N MET A 207 -16.33 -9.56 17.49
CA MET A 207 -16.16 -9.60 18.97
C MET A 207 -15.99 -8.18 19.53
N VAL A 208 -15.34 -7.28 18.78
CA VAL A 208 -15.27 -5.86 19.16
C VAL A 208 -16.68 -5.25 19.16
N LEU A 209 -17.46 -5.50 18.09
CA LEU A 209 -18.83 -5.01 18.02
C LEU A 209 -19.66 -5.51 19.19
N ALA A 210 -19.58 -6.82 19.50
CA ALA A 210 -20.30 -7.41 20.63
C ALA A 210 -19.91 -6.76 21.96
N GLY A 211 -18.60 -6.50 22.13
CA GLY A 211 -18.11 -5.85 23.34
C GLY A 211 -18.69 -4.44 23.51
N LEU A 212 -18.75 -3.66 22.41
CA LEU A 212 -19.32 -2.32 22.45
C LEU A 212 -20.82 -2.38 22.79
N GLN A 213 -21.55 -3.26 22.13
CA GLN A 213 -22.99 -3.42 22.37
C GLN A 213 -23.29 -3.83 23.81
N SER A 214 -22.46 -4.73 24.38
CA SER A 214 -22.63 -5.16 25.78
C SER A 214 -22.38 -4.02 26.77
N GLN A 215 -21.66 -2.99 26.36
CA GLN A 215 -21.42 -1.78 27.17
C GLN A 215 -22.47 -0.69 26.89
N GLY A 216 -23.50 -0.99 26.12
CA GLY A 216 -24.56 -0.04 25.78
C GLY A 216 -24.17 1.00 24.74
N ILE A 217 -23.10 0.76 23.99
CA ILE A 217 -22.63 1.69 22.96
C ILE A 217 -23.33 1.34 21.65
N ASP A 218 -24.00 2.32 21.06
CA ASP A 218 -24.68 2.16 19.77
C ASP A 218 -23.63 2.17 18.64
N ALA A 219 -23.37 0.99 18.09
CA ALA A 219 -22.32 0.80 17.08
C ALA A 219 -22.74 -0.19 16.00
N THR A 220 -22.17 -0.03 14.81
CA THR A 220 -22.33 -0.97 13.68
C THR A 220 -20.95 -1.32 13.14
N LEU A 221 -20.85 -2.49 12.45
CA LEU A 221 -19.61 -2.95 11.85
C LEU A 221 -19.87 -3.30 10.38
N HIS A 222 -19.06 -2.71 9.50
CA HIS A 222 -19.19 -2.85 8.05
C HIS A 222 -17.92 -3.51 7.50
N ILE A 223 -18.06 -4.70 6.93
CA ILE A 223 -16.95 -5.46 6.35
C ILE A 223 -17.19 -5.58 4.84
N HIS A 224 -16.23 -5.10 4.04
CA HIS A 224 -16.34 -5.08 2.58
C HIS A 224 -15.13 -5.80 1.97
N GLY A 225 -15.35 -6.91 1.27
CA GLY A 225 -14.25 -7.58 0.64
C GLY A 225 -14.56 -9.00 0.22
N THR A 226 -13.50 -9.72 -0.14
CA THR A 226 -13.57 -11.12 -0.55
C THR A 226 -12.54 -11.94 0.21
N GLY A 227 -12.88 -13.18 0.50
CA GLY A 227 -11.97 -14.08 1.19
C GLY A 227 -12.70 -15.26 1.82
N ASP A 228 -11.93 -16.14 2.44
CA ASP A 228 -12.44 -17.39 2.99
C ASP A 228 -13.29 -17.20 4.26
N ALA A 229 -13.25 -16.03 4.89
CA ALA A 229 -14.03 -15.76 6.11
C ALA A 229 -15.42 -15.18 5.82
N ILE A 230 -15.73 -14.79 4.57
CA ILE A 230 -16.99 -14.11 4.23
C ILE A 230 -18.20 -14.93 4.65
N GLY A 231 -18.22 -16.23 4.32
CA GLY A 231 -19.34 -17.10 4.67
C GLY A 231 -19.55 -17.19 6.18
N ARG A 232 -18.47 -17.36 6.93
CA ARG A 232 -18.56 -17.42 8.39
C ARG A 232 -19.10 -16.12 8.98
N LEU A 233 -18.62 -14.98 8.47
CA LEU A 233 -19.05 -13.67 8.99
C LEU A 233 -20.53 -13.42 8.69
N ARG A 234 -20.99 -13.77 7.47
CA ARG A 234 -22.42 -13.63 7.11
C ARG A 234 -23.31 -14.50 7.99
N ASN A 235 -22.83 -15.70 8.35
CA ASN A 235 -23.62 -16.65 9.14
C ASN A 235 -23.73 -16.27 10.62
N ILE A 236 -22.96 -15.29 11.11
CA ILE A 236 -23.05 -14.87 12.50
C ILE A 236 -24.46 -14.33 12.83
N GLY A 237 -25.09 -13.61 11.87
CA GLY A 237 -26.43 -13.09 12.07
C GLY A 237 -26.55 -12.06 13.20
N MET A 238 -25.49 -11.28 13.39
CA MET A 238 -25.40 -10.34 14.50
C MET A 238 -26.01 -8.98 14.12
N GLU A 239 -26.80 -8.40 15.02
CA GLU A 239 -27.38 -7.08 14.79
C GLU A 239 -26.25 -6.05 14.65
N GLY A 240 -26.37 -5.19 13.64
CA GLY A 240 -25.36 -4.15 13.38
C GLY A 240 -24.17 -4.61 12.56
N LEU A 241 -24.09 -5.91 12.21
CA LEU A 241 -23.01 -6.43 11.36
C LEU A 241 -23.47 -6.49 9.91
N GLU A 242 -22.77 -5.76 9.02
CA GLU A 242 -23.00 -5.80 7.58
C GLU A 242 -21.76 -6.37 6.90
N VAL A 243 -21.93 -7.40 6.07
CA VAL A 243 -20.82 -8.03 5.34
C VAL A 243 -21.17 -8.03 3.86
N THR A 244 -20.39 -7.32 3.04
CA THR A 244 -20.63 -7.23 1.59
C THR A 244 -19.41 -7.69 0.81
N ASP A 245 -19.59 -7.93 -0.47
CA ASP A 245 -18.48 -8.17 -1.39
C ASP A 245 -17.64 -6.90 -1.53
N ALA A 246 -16.48 -7.02 -2.18
CA ALA A 246 -15.61 -5.90 -2.45
C ALA A 246 -16.36 -4.80 -3.20
N ILE A 247 -16.13 -3.55 -2.81
CA ILE A 247 -16.76 -2.38 -3.39
C ILE A 247 -15.76 -1.73 -4.34
N PRO A 248 -16.19 -1.31 -5.54
CA PRO A 248 -15.29 -0.55 -6.43
C PRO A 248 -14.72 0.68 -5.74
N HIS A 249 -13.53 1.09 -6.16
CA HIS A 249 -12.72 2.10 -5.46
C HIS A 249 -13.51 3.39 -5.13
N GLU A 250 -14.26 3.92 -6.10
CA GLU A 250 -15.03 5.15 -5.89
C GLU A 250 -16.16 4.95 -4.87
N GLY A 251 -16.85 3.81 -4.96
CA GLY A 251 -17.89 3.47 -3.99
C GLY A 251 -17.31 3.24 -2.59
N LEU A 252 -16.12 2.64 -2.52
CA LEU A 252 -15.44 2.46 -1.25
C LEU A 252 -15.10 3.81 -0.61
N ALA A 253 -14.59 4.75 -1.38
CA ALA A 253 -14.27 6.09 -0.86
C ALA A 253 -15.52 6.76 -0.28
N ALA A 254 -16.67 6.65 -0.96
CA ALA A 254 -17.93 7.19 -0.48
C ALA A 254 -18.36 6.55 0.84
N LYS A 255 -18.18 5.22 0.96
CA LYS A 255 -18.52 4.53 2.21
C LYS A 255 -17.58 4.92 3.36
N LEU A 256 -16.26 4.89 3.11
CA LEU A 256 -15.29 5.21 4.16
C LEU A 256 -15.49 6.62 4.71
N SER A 257 -15.92 7.57 3.86
CA SER A 257 -16.15 8.95 4.30
C SER A 257 -17.15 9.03 5.45
N THR A 258 -18.06 8.05 5.57
CA THR A 258 -19.13 8.03 6.57
C THR A 258 -18.78 7.20 7.82
N TYR A 259 -17.69 6.44 7.81
CA TYR A 259 -17.32 5.55 8.91
C TYR A 259 -16.40 6.24 9.92
N ASP A 260 -16.42 5.78 11.15
CA ASP A 260 -15.69 6.40 12.27
C ASP A 260 -14.34 5.75 12.51
N VAL A 261 -14.29 4.41 12.54
CA VAL A 261 -13.12 3.65 12.97
C VAL A 261 -12.77 2.61 11.92
N GLY A 262 -11.52 2.60 11.47
CA GLY A 262 -11.01 1.58 10.56
C GLY A 262 -10.11 0.58 11.28
N PHE A 263 -10.19 -0.69 10.90
CA PHE A 263 -9.46 -1.75 11.59
C PHE A 263 -8.29 -2.29 10.78
N LEU A 264 -7.20 -2.59 11.51
CA LEU A 264 -6.03 -3.31 11.00
C LEU A 264 -5.84 -4.55 11.89
N PRO A 265 -6.64 -5.62 11.67
CA PRO A 265 -6.62 -6.77 12.58
C PRO A 265 -5.55 -7.81 12.27
N MET A 266 -4.75 -7.62 11.24
CA MET A 266 -3.76 -8.61 10.81
C MET A 266 -2.76 -8.87 11.93
N PRO A 267 -2.55 -10.15 12.31
CA PRO A 267 -1.61 -10.47 13.39
C PRO A 267 -0.16 -10.22 12.97
N GLU A 268 0.73 -10.22 13.95
CA GLU A 268 2.15 -10.10 13.69
C GLU A 268 2.61 -11.24 12.79
N HIS A 269 3.26 -10.90 11.69
CA HIS A 269 3.77 -11.87 10.72
C HIS A 269 4.94 -11.24 9.97
N LYS A 270 5.97 -12.02 9.68
CA LYS A 270 7.20 -11.50 9.08
C LYS A 270 6.99 -10.64 7.82
N VAL A 271 6.00 -10.99 7.00
CA VAL A 271 5.70 -10.22 5.79
C VAL A 271 4.88 -8.96 6.13
N TRP A 272 3.87 -9.09 7.00
CA TRP A 272 3.02 -7.96 7.34
C TRP A 272 3.73 -6.91 8.20
N ASN A 273 4.73 -7.34 8.98
CA ASN A 273 5.54 -6.40 9.78
C ASN A 273 6.31 -5.41 8.90
N LEU A 274 6.55 -5.75 7.63
CA LEU A 274 7.28 -4.90 6.70
C LEU A 274 6.36 -4.06 5.82
N ALA A 275 5.04 -4.23 5.91
CA ALA A 275 4.08 -3.64 4.99
C ALA A 275 3.85 -2.15 5.23
N SER A 276 3.23 -1.52 4.23
CA SER A 276 2.63 -0.18 4.34
C SER A 276 1.20 -0.33 3.82
N PRO A 277 0.23 -0.60 4.70
CA PRO A 277 -1.12 -0.96 4.24
C PRO A 277 -1.84 0.20 3.57
N LEU A 278 -2.31 -0.03 2.34
CA LEU A 278 -3.15 0.94 1.63
C LEU A 278 -4.38 1.32 2.45
N LYS A 279 -5.01 0.33 3.09
CA LYS A 279 -6.24 0.60 3.84
C LYS A 279 -6.01 1.59 4.99
N ARG A 280 -4.83 1.54 5.63
CA ARG A 280 -4.51 2.52 6.68
C ARG A 280 -4.51 3.94 6.10
N SER A 281 -3.84 4.14 4.97
CA SER A 281 -3.80 5.45 4.30
C SER A 281 -5.20 5.90 3.87
N GLU A 282 -6.01 4.98 3.36
CA GLU A 282 -7.37 5.28 2.94
C GLU A 282 -8.27 5.65 4.14
N TYR A 283 -8.13 4.94 5.27
CA TYR A 283 -8.86 5.29 6.49
C TYR A 283 -8.51 6.71 6.95
N LEU A 284 -7.21 7.02 7.03
CA LEU A 284 -6.77 8.34 7.51
C LEU A 284 -7.19 9.44 6.53
N GLY A 285 -7.09 9.19 5.22
CA GLY A 285 -7.57 10.12 4.20
C GLY A 285 -9.07 10.40 4.31
N SER A 286 -9.82 9.40 4.75
CA SER A 286 -11.29 9.53 4.96
C SER A 286 -11.64 10.12 6.33
N GLY A 287 -10.65 10.54 7.10
CA GLY A 287 -10.90 11.12 8.42
C GLY A 287 -11.42 10.10 9.42
N MET A 288 -10.95 8.86 9.34
CA MET A 288 -11.29 7.83 10.32
C MET A 288 -10.15 7.70 11.34
N VAL A 289 -10.47 7.32 12.56
CA VAL A 289 -9.43 6.83 13.48
C VAL A 289 -9.16 5.36 13.18
N VAL A 290 -8.01 4.85 13.60
CA VAL A 290 -7.58 3.49 13.26
C VAL A 290 -7.24 2.72 14.53
N CYS A 291 -7.76 1.49 14.64
CA CYS A 291 -7.39 0.54 15.68
C CYS A 291 -6.80 -0.72 15.04
N GLY A 292 -5.73 -1.21 15.59
CA GLY A 292 -5.09 -2.39 15.02
C GLY A 292 -4.22 -3.16 16.01
N ILE A 293 -3.68 -4.25 15.49
CA ILE A 293 -2.69 -5.07 16.22
C ILE A 293 -1.36 -4.35 16.18
N ASP A 294 -0.65 -4.31 17.30
CA ASP A 294 0.63 -3.61 17.37
C ASP A 294 1.76 -4.43 16.75
N HIS A 295 2.18 -4.01 15.58
CA HIS A 295 3.42 -4.48 14.95
C HIS A 295 3.89 -3.41 13.95
N ALA A 296 5.15 -3.55 13.52
CA ALA A 296 5.82 -2.52 12.72
C ALA A 296 5.06 -2.16 11.44
N GLY A 297 4.38 -3.11 10.83
CA GLY A 297 3.63 -2.85 9.59
C GLY A 297 2.42 -1.96 9.79
N HIS A 298 1.91 -1.83 11.00
CA HIS A 298 0.75 -0.98 11.31
C HIS A 298 1.15 0.38 11.86
N GLN A 299 2.40 0.50 12.33
CA GLN A 299 2.87 1.74 12.95
C GLN A 299 3.09 2.82 11.88
N UNK A 300 2.80 4.04 12.22
CA UNK A 300 3.08 5.15 11.38
C UNK A 300 3.95 6.06 12.15
N GLU A 301 4.97 6.53 11.56
CA GLU A 301 5.85 7.47 12.23
C GLU A 301 5.16 8.81 12.43
N GLY A 302 5.28 9.39 13.61
CA GLY A 302 4.63 10.65 13.93
C GLY A 302 3.12 10.54 14.16
N SER A 303 2.61 9.32 14.41
CA SER A 303 1.18 9.13 14.66
C SER A 303 0.76 9.77 15.98
N GLY A 304 -0.50 10.18 16.04
CA GLY A 304 -1.15 10.67 17.26
C GLY A 304 -2.13 9.65 17.83
N ASP A 305 -2.94 10.10 18.74
CA ASP A 305 -3.92 9.24 19.43
C ASP A 305 -5.00 8.68 18.51
N TRP A 306 -5.07 9.17 17.27
CA TRP A 306 -5.98 8.65 16.24
C TRP A 306 -5.56 7.27 15.72
N LEU A 307 -4.36 6.79 16.07
CA LEU A 307 -3.90 5.43 15.75
C LEU A 307 -3.63 4.69 17.05
N GLN A 308 -4.48 3.70 17.34
CA GLN A 308 -4.38 2.89 18.57
C GLN A 308 -4.01 1.47 18.18
N LEU A 309 -2.84 1.04 18.64
CA LEU A 309 -2.34 -0.30 18.35
C LEU A 309 -2.19 -1.07 19.67
N PHE A 310 -2.74 -2.27 19.71
CA PHE A 310 -2.77 -3.10 20.91
C PHE A 310 -2.19 -4.49 20.61
N SER A 311 -1.65 -5.14 21.62
CA SER A 311 -1.19 -6.52 21.46
C SER A 311 -2.35 -7.40 21.00
N GLN A 312 -2.02 -8.49 20.31
CA GLN A 312 -3.05 -9.39 19.79
C GLN A 312 -3.98 -9.91 20.90
N THR A 313 -3.45 -10.20 22.08
CA THR A 313 -4.25 -10.70 23.19
C THR A 313 -5.17 -9.63 23.79
N GLU A 314 -4.80 -8.36 23.70
CA GLU A 314 -5.57 -7.26 24.28
C GLU A 314 -6.44 -6.52 23.25
N PHE A 315 -6.31 -6.84 21.98
CA PHE A 315 -6.91 -6.04 20.89
C PHE A 315 -8.41 -5.82 21.10
N ILE A 316 -9.16 -6.87 21.37
CA ILE A 316 -10.62 -6.77 21.49
C ILE A 316 -10.99 -5.89 22.68
N THR A 317 -10.49 -6.25 23.87
CA THR A 317 -10.83 -5.55 25.11
C THR A 317 -10.37 -4.10 25.09
N SER A 318 -9.12 -3.87 24.68
CA SER A 318 -8.55 -2.52 24.68
C SER A 318 -9.22 -1.63 23.64
N THR A 319 -9.58 -2.17 22.47
CA THR A 319 -10.33 -1.40 21.47
C THR A 319 -11.69 -0.97 22.00
N VAL A 320 -12.41 -1.89 22.64
CA VAL A 320 -13.72 -1.58 23.25
C VAL A 320 -13.55 -0.47 24.30
N ASP A 321 -12.58 -0.63 25.21
CA ASP A 321 -12.35 0.35 26.28
C ASP A 321 -11.99 1.72 25.70
N TRP A 322 -11.14 1.75 24.67
CA TRP A 322 -10.73 3.02 24.06
C TRP A 322 -11.91 3.72 23.40
N ILE A 323 -12.71 2.98 22.61
CA ILE A 323 -13.87 3.60 21.92
C ILE A 323 -14.88 4.09 22.97
N LYS A 324 -15.11 3.31 24.04
CA LYS A 324 -16.01 3.68 25.12
C LYS A 324 -15.56 4.98 25.82
N SER A 325 -14.25 5.25 25.87
CA SER A 325 -13.73 6.44 26.53
C SER A 325 -13.96 7.73 25.74
N LEU A 326 -14.38 7.62 24.48
CA LEU A 326 -14.52 8.78 23.59
C LEU A 326 -16.00 9.22 23.50
N ASP A 327 -16.27 10.48 23.77
CA ASP A 327 -17.53 11.04 23.32
C ASP A 327 -17.39 11.51 21.85
N ARG A 328 -18.48 11.87 21.27
CA ARG A 328 -18.51 12.28 19.84
C ARG A 328 -17.55 13.45 19.53
N UNK A 329 -17.34 14.17 20.32
CA UNK A 329 -16.49 15.30 20.16
C UNK A 329 -15.03 14.97 20.18
N ALA A 330 -14.79 14.26 21.16
CA ALA A 330 -13.41 13.76 21.23
C ALA A 330 -13.06 12.93 19.99
N LEU A 331 -13.96 12.07 19.57
CA LEU A 331 -13.77 11.28 18.36
C LEU A 331 -13.59 12.17 17.13
N GLU A 332 -14.43 13.20 16.99
CA GLU A 332 -14.34 14.14 15.87
C GLU A 332 -12.99 14.87 15.84
N ASN A 333 -12.48 15.25 17.01
CA ASN A 333 -11.17 15.91 17.10
C ASN A 333 -10.06 14.97 16.57
N LEU A 334 -10.08 13.71 17.02
CA LEU A 334 -9.11 12.72 16.55
C LEU A 334 -9.25 12.46 15.03
N GLN A 335 -10.47 12.46 14.53
CA GLN A 335 -10.74 12.29 13.09
C GLN A 335 -10.16 13.45 12.27
N ASN A 336 -10.27 14.67 12.78
CA ASN A 336 -9.68 15.83 12.12
C ASN A 336 -8.14 15.74 12.14
N GLU A 337 -7.56 15.27 13.24
CA GLU A 337 -6.12 15.08 13.33
C GLU A 337 -5.63 13.99 12.36
N SER A 338 -6.38 12.89 12.25
CA SER A 338 -6.02 11.82 11.32
C SER A 338 -6.03 12.30 9.87
N ARG A 339 -7.05 13.08 9.49
CA ARG A 339 -7.14 13.67 8.15
C ARG A 339 -5.97 14.63 7.91
N LYS A 340 -5.67 15.47 8.88
CA LYS A 340 -4.53 16.40 8.77
C LYS A 340 -3.21 15.63 8.56
N TYR A 341 -3.01 14.56 9.31
CA TYR A 341 -1.82 13.72 9.14
C TYR A 341 -1.75 13.16 7.70
N ALA A 342 -2.89 12.68 7.19
CA ALA A 342 -2.91 12.15 5.82
C ALA A 342 -2.55 13.23 4.80
N GLU A 343 -3.07 14.45 4.96
CA GLU A 343 -2.77 15.56 4.07
C GLU A 343 -1.29 15.94 4.10
N GLU A 344 -0.68 15.89 5.28
CA GLU A 344 0.72 16.28 5.45
C GLU A 344 1.71 15.18 5.01
N ASN A 345 1.31 13.90 5.08
CA ASN A 345 2.27 12.80 4.98
C ASN A 345 1.92 11.69 3.97
N LEU A 346 0.65 11.52 3.58
CA LEU A 346 0.21 10.30 2.89
C LEU A 346 -0.35 10.52 1.48
N SER A 347 -0.28 11.73 0.92
CA SER A 347 -0.75 11.91 -0.45
C SER A 347 0.14 11.11 -1.41
N TRP A 348 -0.43 10.66 -2.53
CA TRP A 348 0.39 10.07 -3.59
C TRP A 348 1.45 11.06 -4.09
N SER A 349 1.15 12.36 -4.01
CA SER A 349 2.13 13.39 -4.36
C SER A 349 3.40 13.28 -3.50
N HIS A 350 3.28 13.01 -2.19
CA HIS A 350 4.45 12.79 -1.34
C HIS A 350 5.27 11.58 -1.80
N SER A 351 4.59 10.47 -2.12
CA SER A 351 5.28 9.25 -2.57
C SER A 351 5.95 9.46 -3.93
N VAL A 352 5.28 10.19 -4.85
CA VAL A 352 5.84 10.52 -6.16
C VAL A 352 7.06 11.44 -6.01
N ASP A 353 7.00 12.45 -5.13
CA ASP A 353 8.14 13.34 -4.88
C ASP A 353 9.34 12.55 -4.34
N ALA A 354 9.09 11.61 -3.42
CA ALA A 354 10.17 10.77 -2.87
C ALA A 354 10.78 9.88 -3.97
N LEU A 355 9.94 9.29 -4.82
CA LEU A 355 10.41 8.46 -5.92
C LEU A 355 11.21 9.28 -6.92
N GLU A 356 10.72 10.46 -7.31
CA GLU A 356 11.42 11.33 -8.24
C GLU A 356 12.78 11.76 -7.68
N SER A 357 12.82 12.14 -6.41
CA SER A 357 14.08 12.53 -5.75
C SER A 357 15.10 11.39 -5.82
N MET A 358 14.65 10.17 -5.55
CA MET A 358 15.50 8.97 -5.61
C MET A 358 15.99 8.70 -7.04
N ILE A 359 15.13 8.86 -8.04
CA ILE A 359 15.51 8.66 -9.45
C ILE A 359 16.60 9.67 -9.86
N ARG A 360 16.54 10.89 -9.34
CA ARG A 360 17.48 11.96 -9.71
C ARG A 360 18.77 11.95 -8.88
N SER A 361 18.84 11.22 -7.76
CA SER A 361 19.99 11.24 -6.83
C SER A 361 21.25 10.51 -7.32
#